data_6411ddfcde83f72653157343c0d2da5f
#
_entry.id   6411ddfcde83f72653157343c0d2da5f
#
_cell.length_a   1.000
_cell.length_b   1.000
_cell.length_c   1.000
_cell.angle_alpha   90.00
_cell.angle_beta   90.00
_cell.angle_gamma   90.00
#
_symmetry.space_group_name_H-M   'P 1'
#
loop_
_entity.id
_entity.type
_entity.pdbx_description
1 polymer ?
#
loop_
_entity_poly.entity_id
_entity_poly.type
_entity_poly.pdbx_seq_one_letter_code
_entity_poly.pdbx_strand_id
1 'polypeptide(L)'
;MWGCGKEQPSPGASEKVAPSAKKAVDEKVAPYTYPAPVKGHYKEINIGEFDLVDGVAYPATGGAGTVVYVTDKPIASPMIAGSACPMTQARVLAELRNAKYLEVTLSHGTSKYFAAGTYFGGSSREQEVGGRYWSSRMKEDPERAIGSVLHKRQGSFDFDLPLSSPKVKEVSESDRTQGNRYDVTAPKPTEQAVTAAYKAMHDAALKKNLKGLLAAQGFDGKQIVAIRGLDGIDADFIVYADRFLVPSAPDEVSVKPGTGYVRTEGTNSKGQKFANFYHFAPCGDHLVLVSIAENPQ
;
A
#
# COMPACT_ATOMS: atom_id res chain seq x y z
N MET A 1 -10.64 84.70 5.23
CA MET A 1 -9.79 85.17 4.09
C MET A 1 -9.06 83.95 3.56
N TRP A 2 -9.32 83.65 2.32
CA TRP A 2 -8.49 82.93 1.36
C TRP A 2 -7.96 81.59 1.78
N GLY A 3 -8.19 80.46 1.12
CA GLY A 3 -8.67 80.17 -0.24
C GLY A 3 -7.71 79.23 -0.89
N CYS A 4 -8.26 78.27 -1.59
CA CYS A 4 -7.62 77.44 -2.62
C CYS A 4 -6.64 76.36 -2.10
N GLY A 5 -6.64 75.22 -2.65
CA GLY A 5 -7.24 74.66 -3.85
C GLY A 5 -7.12 73.12 -3.86
N LYS A 6 -8.04 72.59 -4.54
CA LYS A 6 -8.15 71.17 -4.86
C LYS A 6 -7.06 70.73 -5.84
N GLU A 7 -6.57 69.55 -5.69
CA GLU A 7 -6.39 68.64 -6.86
C GLU A 7 -6.50 67.24 -6.45
N GLN A 8 -7.50 66.54 -7.05
CA GLN A 8 -7.69 65.11 -7.01
C GLN A 8 -6.85 64.47 -8.12
N PRO A 9 -6.11 63.42 -7.87
CA PRO A 9 -5.66 62.55 -8.95
C PRO A 9 -6.67 61.45 -9.21
N SER A 10 -6.92 61.21 -10.48
CA SER A 10 -7.78 60.20 -11.09
C SER A 10 -7.48 58.75 -10.65
N PRO A 11 -8.48 57.87 -10.65
CA PRO A 11 -8.28 56.48 -10.35
C PRO A 11 -7.59 55.76 -11.51
N GLY A 12 -6.37 55.28 -11.26
CA GLY A 12 -5.64 54.43 -12.18
C GLY A 12 -6.36 53.08 -12.32
N ALA A 13 -6.63 52.72 -13.56
CA ALA A 13 -7.23 51.45 -13.96
C ALA A 13 -6.38 50.30 -13.46
N SER A 14 -6.95 49.52 -12.55
CA SER A 14 -6.37 48.26 -12.09
C SER A 14 -6.61 47.19 -13.16
N GLU A 15 -5.57 46.91 -13.91
CA GLU A 15 -5.54 45.82 -14.87
C GLU A 15 -5.66 44.49 -14.13
N LYS A 16 -6.83 43.86 -14.21
CA LYS A 16 -7.06 42.49 -13.71
C LYS A 16 -6.26 41.54 -14.56
N VAL A 17 -5.09 41.15 -14.10
CA VAL A 17 -4.37 39.99 -14.62
C VAL A 17 -5.17 38.75 -14.20
N ALA A 18 -5.88 38.17 -15.14
CA ALA A 18 -6.53 36.87 -14.97
C ALA A 18 -5.45 35.81 -14.71
N PRO A 19 -5.60 34.92 -13.71
CA PRO A 19 -4.69 33.82 -13.52
C PRO A 19 -4.83 32.88 -14.71
N SER A 20 -3.79 32.79 -15.52
CA SER A 20 -3.65 31.77 -16.56
C SER A 20 -3.70 30.39 -15.89
N ALA A 21 -4.85 29.73 -15.97
CA ALA A 21 -4.98 28.35 -15.62
C ALA A 21 -4.09 27.53 -16.58
N LYS A 22 -2.87 27.23 -16.17
CA LYS A 22 -2.06 26.21 -16.82
C LYS A 22 -2.88 24.92 -16.74
N LYS A 23 -3.48 24.51 -17.87
CA LYS A 23 -3.98 23.14 -18.05
C LYS A 23 -2.83 22.21 -17.69
N ALA A 24 -2.99 21.46 -16.61
CA ALA A 24 -2.13 20.33 -16.34
C ALA A 24 -2.28 19.38 -17.55
N VAL A 25 -1.27 19.39 -18.40
CA VAL A 25 -1.15 18.40 -19.45
C VAL A 25 -0.94 17.08 -18.70
N ASP A 26 -1.90 16.20 -18.80
CA ASP A 26 -1.76 14.81 -18.32
C ASP A 26 -0.65 14.18 -19.18
N GLU A 27 0.54 14.22 -18.66
CA GLU A 27 1.72 13.62 -19.30
C GLU A 27 1.48 12.12 -19.32
N LYS A 28 1.22 11.58 -20.51
CA LYS A 28 0.96 10.16 -20.72
C LYS A 28 2.22 9.39 -20.31
N VAL A 29 2.18 8.80 -19.13
CA VAL A 29 3.29 7.99 -18.62
C VAL A 29 3.46 6.77 -19.53
N ALA A 30 4.69 6.54 -20.01
CA ALA A 30 4.98 5.36 -20.78
C ALA A 30 4.75 4.08 -19.96
N PRO A 31 4.28 2.98 -20.59
CA PRO A 31 4.10 1.71 -19.88
C PRO A 31 5.40 1.27 -19.19
N TYR A 32 5.28 0.92 -17.92
CA TYR A 32 6.38 0.37 -17.15
C TYR A 32 6.46 -1.13 -17.38
N THR A 33 7.54 -1.57 -18.02
CA THR A 33 7.78 -3.00 -18.28
C THR A 33 9.06 -3.44 -17.59
N TYR A 34 8.98 -4.52 -16.83
CA TYR A 34 10.14 -5.18 -16.24
C TYR A 34 9.94 -6.71 -16.33
N PRO A 35 11.01 -7.50 -16.32
CA PRO A 35 10.87 -8.95 -16.28
C PRO A 35 10.08 -9.38 -15.07
N ALA A 36 9.12 -10.27 -15.23
CA ALA A 36 8.35 -10.81 -14.13
C ALA A 36 9.29 -11.53 -13.14
N PRO A 37 9.48 -11.01 -11.92
CA PRO A 37 10.43 -11.59 -10.98
C PRO A 37 9.88 -12.83 -10.27
N VAL A 38 8.61 -13.13 -10.51
CA VAL A 38 7.92 -14.33 -10.02
C VAL A 38 7.25 -15.02 -11.18
N LYS A 39 7.31 -16.35 -11.18
CA LYS A 39 6.66 -17.17 -12.19
C LYS A 39 6.08 -18.40 -11.54
N GLY A 40 4.79 -18.57 -11.62
CA GLY A 40 4.13 -19.76 -11.08
C GLY A 40 2.63 -19.63 -11.04
N HIS A 41 2.03 -20.68 -10.53
CA HIS A 41 0.59 -20.81 -10.43
C HIS A 41 0.22 -21.31 -9.04
N TYR A 42 -0.84 -20.77 -8.48
CA TYR A 42 -1.33 -21.15 -7.18
C TYR A 42 -2.86 -21.25 -7.17
N LYS A 43 -3.37 -22.23 -6.43
CA LYS A 43 -4.80 -22.48 -6.27
C LYS A 43 -5.13 -22.56 -4.78
N GLU A 44 -6.04 -21.73 -4.36
CA GLU A 44 -6.58 -21.78 -3.01
C GLU A 44 -8.11 -21.89 -3.06
N ILE A 45 -8.67 -22.66 -2.09
CA ILE A 45 -10.08 -23.06 -2.15
C ILE A 45 -11.06 -21.89 -2.11
N ASN A 46 -10.70 -20.84 -1.36
CA ASN A 46 -11.58 -19.67 -1.15
C ASN A 46 -11.34 -18.53 -2.14
N ILE A 47 -10.15 -18.50 -2.79
CA ILE A 47 -9.76 -17.41 -3.69
C ILE A 47 -9.56 -17.87 -5.13
N GLY A 48 -9.63 -19.20 -5.38
CA GLY A 48 -9.50 -19.78 -6.70
C GLY A 48 -8.06 -19.88 -7.21
N GLU A 49 -7.92 -20.03 -8.52
CA GLU A 49 -6.63 -20.14 -9.20
C GLU A 49 -6.13 -18.78 -9.63
N PHE A 50 -4.80 -18.60 -9.63
CA PHE A 50 -4.15 -17.39 -10.13
C PHE A 50 -2.68 -17.60 -10.43
N ASP A 51 -2.19 -16.85 -11.42
CA ASP A 51 -0.78 -16.80 -11.76
C ASP A 51 -0.06 -15.75 -10.92
N LEU A 52 1.13 -16.08 -10.45
CA LEU A 52 1.97 -15.19 -9.67
C LEU A 52 2.99 -14.51 -10.59
N VAL A 53 3.07 -13.19 -10.54
CA VAL A 53 3.85 -12.41 -11.50
C VAL A 53 4.84 -11.43 -10.87
N ASP A 54 4.60 -11.00 -9.64
CA ASP A 54 5.44 -10.00 -8.96
C ASP A 54 5.49 -10.23 -7.45
N GLY A 55 6.38 -9.55 -6.74
CA GLY A 55 6.47 -9.69 -5.30
C GLY A 55 7.67 -9.00 -4.68
N VAL A 56 7.76 -9.09 -3.37
CA VAL A 56 8.89 -8.61 -2.56
C VAL A 56 9.37 -9.70 -1.62
N ALA A 57 10.65 -9.64 -1.28
CA ALA A 57 11.23 -10.49 -0.25
C ALA A 57 11.88 -9.63 0.83
N TYR A 58 11.77 -10.07 2.08
CA TYR A 58 12.33 -9.35 3.22
C TYR A 58 12.69 -10.33 4.35
N PRO A 59 13.63 -9.98 5.24
CA PRO A 59 13.98 -10.81 6.39
C PRO A 59 12.78 -11.02 7.31
N ALA A 60 12.56 -12.26 7.73
CA ALA A 60 11.53 -12.55 8.72
C ALA A 60 11.87 -11.91 10.07
N THR A 61 10.84 -11.49 10.80
CA THR A 61 11.00 -10.95 12.15
C THR A 61 11.72 -11.97 13.05
N GLY A 62 12.73 -11.50 13.78
CA GLY A 62 13.56 -12.38 14.62
C GLY A 62 14.69 -13.12 13.88
N GLY A 63 14.94 -12.83 12.60
CA GLY A 63 16.08 -13.36 11.84
C GLY A 63 15.96 -14.84 11.44
N ALA A 64 14.80 -15.46 11.60
CA ALA A 64 14.62 -16.89 11.39
C ALA A 64 14.30 -17.32 9.94
N GLY A 65 14.52 -16.44 8.96
CA GLY A 65 14.26 -16.79 7.56
C GLY A 65 13.94 -15.58 6.67
N THR A 66 13.35 -15.86 5.52
CA THR A 66 12.93 -14.87 4.53
C THR A 66 11.43 -14.99 4.32
N VAL A 67 10.75 -13.87 4.35
CA VAL A 67 9.35 -13.79 3.91
C VAL A 67 9.32 -13.41 2.43
N VAL A 68 8.57 -14.16 1.67
CA VAL A 68 8.30 -13.91 0.25
C VAL A 68 6.82 -13.60 0.11
N TYR A 69 6.53 -12.38 -0.34
CA TYR A 69 5.18 -11.90 -0.61
C TYR A 69 5.00 -11.72 -2.12
N VAL A 70 4.10 -12.46 -2.70
CA VAL A 70 3.90 -12.52 -4.16
C VAL A 70 2.46 -12.24 -4.54
N THR A 71 2.24 -11.68 -5.73
CA THR A 71 0.95 -11.19 -6.21
C THR A 71 0.66 -11.63 -7.64
N ASP A 72 -0.62 -11.67 -7.99
CA ASP A 72 -1.11 -11.95 -9.35
C ASP A 72 -1.13 -10.71 -10.26
N LYS A 73 -0.83 -9.55 -9.70
CA LYS A 73 -0.72 -8.30 -10.46
C LYS A 73 0.64 -7.64 -10.22
N PRO A 74 1.20 -6.95 -11.21
CA PRO A 74 2.44 -6.19 -11.03
C PRO A 74 2.31 -5.11 -9.95
N ILE A 75 3.28 -5.02 -9.06
CA ILE A 75 3.37 -4.03 -7.97
C ILE A 75 4.65 -3.19 -8.02
N ALA A 76 5.33 -3.21 -9.15
CA ALA A 76 6.60 -2.50 -9.37
C ALA A 76 7.68 -2.84 -8.32
N SER A 77 7.79 -4.11 -7.92
CA SER A 77 8.67 -4.58 -6.85
C SER A 77 10.12 -4.10 -6.93
N PRO A 78 10.78 -4.03 -8.12
CA PRO A 78 12.15 -3.52 -8.20
C PRO A 78 12.29 -2.06 -7.74
N MET A 79 11.22 -1.27 -7.85
CA MET A 79 11.23 0.14 -7.44
C MET A 79 10.94 0.33 -5.95
N ILE A 80 10.20 -0.59 -5.34
CA ILE A 80 9.84 -0.49 -3.92
C ILE A 80 10.81 -1.22 -2.99
N ALA A 81 11.59 -2.16 -3.50
CA ALA A 81 12.53 -2.96 -2.70
C ALA A 81 13.53 -2.13 -1.89
N GLY A 82 13.97 -0.97 -2.41
CA GLY A 82 14.88 -0.05 -1.74
C GLY A 82 14.22 0.98 -0.82
N SER A 83 12.90 0.91 -0.62
CA SER A 83 12.17 1.87 0.21
C SER A 83 12.42 1.67 1.71
N ALA A 84 11.90 2.61 2.52
CA ALA A 84 11.96 2.48 3.98
C ALA A 84 11.07 1.34 4.51
N CYS A 85 9.98 1.03 3.80
CA CYS A 85 8.97 0.03 4.19
C CYS A 85 8.47 -0.76 2.97
N PRO A 86 9.32 -1.56 2.32
CA PRO A 86 9.01 -2.21 1.04
C PRO A 86 7.82 -3.17 1.14
N MET A 87 7.68 -3.91 2.22
CA MET A 87 6.55 -4.79 2.44
C MET A 87 5.24 -4.02 2.58
N THR A 88 5.23 -2.95 3.38
CA THR A 88 4.05 -2.11 3.57
C THR A 88 3.63 -1.47 2.26
N GLN A 89 4.58 -0.95 1.48
CA GLN A 89 4.30 -0.38 0.17
C GLN A 89 3.82 -1.43 -0.83
N ALA A 90 4.38 -2.63 -0.82
CA ALA A 90 3.89 -3.74 -1.65
C ALA A 90 2.42 -4.07 -1.34
N ARG A 91 2.06 -4.13 -0.06
CA ARG A 91 0.66 -4.38 0.36
C ARG A 91 -0.27 -3.25 -0.04
N VAL A 92 0.14 -1.99 0.14
CA VAL A 92 -0.64 -0.83 -0.31
C VAL A 92 -0.95 -0.93 -1.81
N LEU A 93 0.03 -1.30 -2.62
CA LEU A 93 -0.18 -1.46 -4.07
C LEU A 93 -1.05 -2.68 -4.39
N ALA A 94 -0.83 -3.80 -3.73
CA ALA A 94 -1.65 -4.98 -3.92
C ALA A 94 -3.12 -4.74 -3.51
N GLU A 95 -3.35 -4.02 -2.41
CA GLU A 95 -4.69 -3.59 -1.98
C GLU A 95 -5.34 -2.65 -2.98
N LEU A 96 -4.63 -1.59 -3.41
CA LEU A 96 -5.09 -0.65 -4.42
C LEU A 96 -5.49 -1.36 -5.72
N ARG A 97 -4.73 -2.37 -6.12
CA ARG A 97 -4.99 -3.16 -7.32
C ARG A 97 -6.00 -4.28 -7.14
N ASN A 98 -6.50 -4.51 -5.94
CA ASN A 98 -7.26 -5.72 -5.60
C ASN A 98 -6.56 -7.00 -6.10
N ALA A 99 -5.29 -7.12 -5.79
CA ALA A 99 -4.50 -8.27 -6.18
C ALA A 99 -4.80 -9.48 -5.28
N LYS A 100 -4.73 -10.68 -5.86
CA LYS A 100 -4.56 -11.90 -5.09
C LYS A 100 -3.11 -12.00 -4.64
N TYR A 101 -2.88 -12.51 -3.46
CA TYR A 101 -1.54 -12.61 -2.91
C TYR A 101 -1.30 -13.94 -2.20
N LEU A 102 -0.03 -14.28 -2.09
CA LEU A 102 0.48 -15.37 -1.26
C LEU A 102 1.70 -14.86 -0.49
N GLU A 103 1.70 -15.03 0.83
CA GLU A 103 2.84 -14.75 1.69
C GLU A 103 3.36 -16.04 2.29
N VAL A 104 4.65 -16.31 2.12
CA VAL A 104 5.29 -17.52 2.62
C VAL A 104 6.53 -17.15 3.41
N THR A 105 6.65 -17.65 4.63
CA THR A 105 7.87 -17.55 5.43
C THR A 105 8.74 -18.79 5.18
N LEU A 106 9.92 -18.57 4.65
CA LEU A 106 10.91 -19.60 4.31
C LEU A 106 12.00 -19.59 5.39
N SER A 107 12.19 -20.73 6.04
CA SER A 107 13.22 -20.92 7.06
C SER A 107 13.96 -22.22 6.80
N HIS A 108 15.27 -22.14 6.54
CA HIS A 108 16.14 -23.31 6.28
C HIS A 108 15.55 -24.30 5.27
N GLY A 109 14.96 -23.76 4.17
CA GLY A 109 14.38 -24.57 3.12
C GLY A 109 12.99 -25.15 3.41
N THR A 110 12.37 -24.79 4.51
CA THR A 110 11.00 -25.18 4.86
C THR A 110 10.09 -23.98 5.01
N SER A 111 8.88 -24.07 4.48
CA SER A 111 7.84 -23.09 4.72
C SER A 111 7.19 -23.34 6.07
N LYS A 112 7.12 -22.32 6.90
CA LYS A 112 6.52 -22.41 8.24
C LYS A 112 5.11 -21.85 8.32
N TYR A 113 4.81 -20.91 7.48
CA TYR A 113 3.55 -20.17 7.51
C TYR A 113 3.23 -19.63 6.13
N PHE A 114 1.96 -19.60 5.77
CA PHE A 114 1.53 -18.80 4.64
C PHE A 114 0.19 -18.12 4.88
N ALA A 115 -0.04 -17.04 4.20
CA ALA A 115 -1.32 -16.39 4.05
C ALA A 115 -1.58 -16.19 2.56
N ALA A 116 -2.78 -16.53 2.13
CA ALA A 116 -3.24 -16.26 0.77
C ALA A 116 -4.58 -15.55 0.82
N GLY A 117 -4.83 -14.65 -0.12
CA GLY A 117 -6.09 -13.92 -0.12
C GLY A 117 -6.26 -12.97 -1.26
N THR A 118 -7.40 -12.26 -1.23
CA THR A 118 -7.67 -11.07 -2.02
C THR A 118 -8.05 -9.94 -1.07
N TYR A 119 -7.69 -8.72 -1.40
CA TYR A 119 -7.99 -7.60 -0.50
C TYR A 119 -9.49 -7.28 -0.42
N PHE A 120 -10.24 -7.49 -1.49
CA PHE A 120 -11.68 -7.19 -1.51
C PHE A 120 -12.58 -8.39 -1.22
N GLY A 121 -12.03 -9.59 -1.18
CA GLY A 121 -12.79 -10.83 -1.05
C GLY A 121 -12.49 -11.65 0.20
N GLY A 122 -11.58 -11.18 1.05
CA GLY A 122 -11.18 -11.92 2.24
C GLY A 122 -9.83 -12.64 2.09
N SER A 123 -9.39 -13.24 3.17
CA SER A 123 -8.13 -13.97 3.23
C SER A 123 -8.32 -15.32 3.87
N SER A 124 -7.58 -16.33 3.42
CA SER A 124 -7.38 -17.57 4.14
C SER A 124 -5.99 -17.59 4.77
N ARG A 125 -5.85 -18.33 5.86
CA ARG A 125 -4.60 -18.43 6.61
C ARG A 125 -4.40 -19.88 7.00
N GLU A 126 -3.26 -20.42 6.65
CA GLU A 126 -2.86 -21.73 7.09
C GLU A 126 -1.49 -21.65 7.76
N GLN A 127 -1.38 -22.29 8.91
CA GLN A 127 -0.10 -22.47 9.58
C GLN A 127 0.32 -23.91 9.45
N GLU A 128 1.37 -24.18 8.72
CA GLU A 128 1.95 -25.48 8.58
C GLU A 128 3.33 -25.55 9.23
N VAL A 129 3.47 -26.39 10.22
CA VAL A 129 4.75 -26.65 10.88
C VAL A 129 5.31 -27.94 10.28
N GLY A 130 6.23 -27.82 9.33
CA GLY A 130 6.97 -28.95 8.77
C GLY A 130 6.11 -29.83 7.86
N GLY A 131 5.69 -29.28 6.72
CA GLY A 131 4.59 -29.86 6.01
C GLY A 131 4.90 -30.97 5.04
N ARG A 132 4.09 -32.03 5.07
CA ARG A 132 4.01 -33.06 4.01
C ARG A 132 3.73 -32.47 2.63
N TYR A 133 3.19 -31.28 2.58
CA TYR A 133 2.68 -30.65 1.35
C TYR A 133 3.58 -29.55 0.82
N TRP A 134 4.34 -28.88 1.68
CA TRP A 134 5.23 -27.80 1.30
C TRP A 134 6.66 -28.25 1.16
N SER A 135 7.33 -27.73 0.15
CA SER A 135 8.78 -27.77 0.02
C SER A 135 9.28 -26.49 -0.61
N SER A 136 10.44 -26.05 -0.19
CA SER A 136 11.07 -24.86 -0.76
C SER A 136 12.56 -25.09 -0.95
N ARG A 137 13.12 -24.38 -1.92
CA ARG A 137 14.56 -24.28 -2.15
C ARG A 137 14.90 -22.83 -2.25
N MET A 138 15.93 -22.41 -1.55
CA MET A 138 16.50 -21.06 -1.66
C MET A 138 17.97 -21.19 -1.98
N LYS A 139 18.44 -20.32 -2.86
CA LYS A 139 19.85 -20.05 -3.05
C LYS A 139 20.27 -18.98 -2.06
N GLU A 140 21.39 -19.18 -1.39
CA GLU A 140 21.99 -18.15 -0.55
C GLU A 140 22.53 -17.03 -1.41
N ASP A 141 21.99 -15.83 -1.21
CA ASP A 141 22.43 -14.60 -1.87
C ASP A 141 22.16 -13.43 -0.91
N PRO A 142 23.13 -12.56 -0.65
CA PRO A 142 22.96 -11.49 0.34
C PRO A 142 22.03 -10.35 -0.10
N GLU A 143 21.82 -10.23 -1.42
CA GLU A 143 21.05 -9.12 -1.99
C GLU A 143 19.74 -9.57 -2.62
N ARG A 144 19.57 -10.87 -2.81
CA ARG A 144 18.44 -11.44 -3.54
C ARG A 144 17.86 -12.66 -2.84
N ALA A 145 16.56 -12.77 -2.88
CA ALA A 145 15.85 -14.00 -2.55
C ALA A 145 15.57 -14.74 -3.87
N ILE A 146 16.30 -15.81 -4.11
CA ILE A 146 16.16 -16.64 -5.33
C ILE A 146 15.75 -18.03 -4.90
N GLY A 147 14.65 -18.53 -5.45
CA GLY A 147 14.23 -19.85 -5.06
C GLY A 147 12.94 -20.34 -5.70
N SER A 148 12.43 -21.41 -5.13
CA SER A 148 11.16 -22.03 -5.52
C SER A 148 10.37 -22.49 -4.31
N VAL A 149 9.07 -22.44 -4.43
CA VAL A 149 8.12 -22.97 -3.46
C VAL A 149 7.19 -23.94 -4.19
N LEU A 150 6.98 -25.10 -3.61
CA LEU A 150 6.05 -26.10 -4.10
C LEU A 150 5.06 -26.48 -2.99
N HIS A 151 3.78 -26.37 -3.28
CA HIS A 151 2.73 -27.03 -2.52
C HIS A 151 2.09 -28.14 -3.36
N LYS A 152 2.19 -29.38 -2.92
CA LYS A 152 1.83 -30.58 -3.71
C LYS A 152 0.41 -30.60 -4.28
N ARG A 153 -0.50 -29.83 -3.70
CA ARG A 153 -1.92 -29.79 -4.10
C ARG A 153 -2.37 -28.46 -4.66
N GLN A 154 -1.63 -27.39 -4.39
CA GLN A 154 -2.08 -26.02 -4.67
C GLN A 154 -1.24 -25.32 -5.75
N GLY A 155 -0.04 -25.79 -6.03
CA GLY A 155 0.78 -25.22 -7.09
C GLY A 155 2.21 -24.96 -6.69
N SER A 156 2.90 -24.21 -7.53
CA SER A 156 4.31 -23.88 -7.31
C SER A 156 4.64 -22.53 -7.94
N PHE A 157 5.69 -21.91 -7.45
CA PHE A 157 6.25 -20.71 -8.06
C PHE A 157 7.75 -20.62 -7.83
N ASP A 158 8.42 -20.05 -8.82
CA ASP A 158 9.81 -19.65 -8.75
C ASP A 158 9.86 -18.14 -8.57
N PHE A 159 10.88 -17.67 -7.86
CA PHE A 159 11.07 -16.27 -7.61
C PHE A 159 12.54 -15.87 -7.66
N ASP A 160 12.78 -14.64 -8.11
CA ASP A 160 14.08 -13.96 -8.12
C ASP A 160 13.85 -12.49 -7.75
N LEU A 161 13.77 -12.23 -6.46
CA LEU A 161 13.37 -10.96 -5.88
C LEU A 161 14.55 -10.25 -5.22
N PRO A 162 14.67 -8.92 -5.32
CA PRO A 162 15.59 -8.19 -4.47
C PRO A 162 15.24 -8.44 -3.00
N LEU A 163 16.25 -8.75 -2.19
CA LEU A 163 16.07 -8.85 -0.76
C LEU A 163 16.00 -7.44 -0.17
N SER A 164 14.84 -7.06 0.27
CA SER A 164 14.61 -5.74 0.84
C SER A 164 15.24 -5.63 2.23
N SER A 165 15.80 -4.46 2.52
CA SER A 165 16.32 -4.12 3.86
C SER A 165 15.52 -2.97 4.42
N PRO A 166 14.36 -3.22 5.05
CA PRO A 166 13.50 -2.17 5.56
C PRO A 166 14.24 -1.33 6.62
N LYS A 167 14.07 -0.01 6.54
CA LYS A 167 14.64 0.94 7.52
C LYS A 167 13.78 1.04 8.78
N VAL A 168 12.56 0.55 8.72
CA VAL A 168 11.63 0.45 9.84
C VAL A 168 11.25 -1.00 10.03
N LYS A 169 10.93 -1.38 11.26
CA LYS A 169 10.43 -2.73 11.52
C LYS A 169 9.05 -2.87 10.91
N GLU A 170 8.93 -3.74 9.95
CA GLU A 170 7.67 -4.08 9.32
C GLU A 170 7.08 -5.34 9.96
N VAL A 171 5.77 -5.35 10.11
CA VAL A 171 5.06 -6.47 10.72
C VAL A 171 4.56 -7.39 9.63
N SER A 172 5.04 -8.63 9.62
CA SER A 172 4.59 -9.66 8.68
C SER A 172 3.14 -10.05 8.95
N GLU A 173 2.50 -10.72 7.98
CA GLU A 173 1.14 -11.25 8.20
C GLU A 173 1.13 -12.32 9.29
N SER A 174 2.22 -13.09 9.42
CA SER A 174 2.37 -14.05 10.51
C SER A 174 2.41 -13.38 11.88
N ASP A 175 3.11 -12.25 12.01
CA ASP A 175 3.14 -11.48 13.26
C ASP A 175 1.76 -10.90 13.59
N ARG A 176 1.04 -10.42 12.58
CA ARG A 176 -0.34 -9.91 12.75
C ARG A 176 -1.28 -10.97 13.27
N THR A 177 -1.16 -12.22 12.81
CA THR A 177 -2.00 -13.33 13.28
C THR A 177 -1.70 -13.75 14.68
N GLN A 178 -0.46 -13.54 15.16
CA GLN A 178 -0.03 -13.81 16.53
C GLN A 178 -0.35 -12.66 17.50
N GLY A 179 -1.06 -11.62 17.04
CA GLY A 179 -1.42 -10.46 17.85
C GLY A 179 -0.40 -9.33 17.84
N ASN A 180 0.75 -9.51 17.21
CA ASN A 180 1.79 -8.50 17.08
C ASN A 180 1.50 -7.58 15.88
N ARG A 181 0.43 -6.81 15.97
CA ARG A 181 -0.04 -6.00 14.82
C ARG A 181 0.85 -4.79 14.51
N TYR A 182 1.72 -4.38 15.45
CA TYR A 182 2.48 -3.13 15.34
C TYR A 182 3.84 -3.28 16.00
N ASP A 183 4.80 -2.48 15.57
CA ASP A 183 6.04 -2.31 16.32
C ASP A 183 5.78 -1.47 17.56
N VAL A 184 5.55 -2.14 18.69
CA VAL A 184 5.31 -1.49 19.98
C VAL A 184 6.52 -0.68 20.50
N THR A 185 7.69 -0.85 19.89
CA THR A 185 8.90 -0.09 20.20
C THR A 185 9.03 1.20 19.39
N ALA A 186 8.24 1.33 18.32
CA ALA A 186 8.24 2.52 17.49
C ALA A 186 7.60 3.72 18.21
N PRO A 187 8.00 4.95 17.88
CA PRO A 187 7.39 6.15 18.43
C PRO A 187 5.88 6.18 18.20
N LYS A 188 5.18 6.69 19.20
CA LYS A 188 3.74 6.95 19.08
C LYS A 188 3.54 8.14 18.14
N PRO A 189 2.76 8.01 17.04
CA PRO A 189 2.43 9.16 16.19
C PRO A 189 1.55 10.15 16.95
N THR A 190 1.49 11.40 16.48
CA THR A 190 0.51 12.36 17.00
C THR A 190 -0.84 12.20 16.30
N GLU A 191 -1.94 12.50 17.00
CA GLU A 191 -3.27 12.50 16.39
C GLU A 191 -3.37 13.47 15.21
N GLN A 192 -2.67 14.61 15.29
CA GLN A 192 -2.59 15.57 14.21
C GLN A 192 -1.93 14.98 12.97
N ALA A 193 -0.83 14.22 13.13
CA ALA A 193 -0.15 13.58 11.99
C ALA A 193 -1.03 12.51 11.34
N VAL A 194 -1.73 11.70 12.15
CA VAL A 194 -2.67 10.69 11.66
C VAL A 194 -3.84 11.33 10.91
N THR A 195 -4.41 12.40 11.46
CA THR A 195 -5.48 13.16 10.82
C THR A 195 -5.02 13.78 9.49
N ALA A 196 -3.80 14.31 9.45
CA ALA A 196 -3.23 14.88 8.23
C ALA A 196 -3.03 13.81 7.15
N ALA A 197 -2.49 12.65 7.50
CA ALA A 197 -2.32 11.53 6.58
C ALA A 197 -3.68 11.06 6.02
N TYR A 198 -4.68 10.91 6.88
CA TYR A 198 -6.04 10.57 6.49
C TYR A 198 -6.61 11.58 5.49
N LYS A 199 -6.55 12.87 5.79
CA LYS A 199 -7.05 13.93 4.91
C LYS A 199 -6.34 13.97 3.57
N ALA A 200 -5.01 13.82 3.56
CA ALA A 200 -4.23 13.83 2.32
C ALA A 200 -4.68 12.73 1.35
N MET A 201 -4.99 11.55 1.86
CA MET A 201 -5.50 10.44 1.08
C MET A 201 -6.90 10.70 0.53
N HIS A 202 -7.81 11.17 1.37
CA HIS A 202 -9.17 11.51 0.95
C HIS A 202 -9.20 12.63 -0.08
N ASP A 203 -8.39 13.68 0.11
CA ASP A 203 -8.27 14.77 -0.86
C ASP A 203 -7.74 14.29 -2.22
N ALA A 204 -6.80 13.36 -2.21
CA ALA A 204 -6.29 12.75 -3.43
C ALA A 204 -7.36 11.89 -4.12
N ALA A 205 -8.13 11.11 -3.37
CA ALA A 205 -9.21 10.30 -3.89
C ALA A 205 -10.33 11.15 -4.50
N LEU A 206 -10.79 12.20 -3.80
CA LEU A 206 -11.79 13.14 -4.28
C LEU A 206 -11.41 13.80 -5.62
N LYS A 207 -10.13 14.12 -5.77
CA LYS A 207 -9.59 14.74 -6.98
C LYS A 207 -9.24 13.70 -8.06
N LYS A 208 -9.49 12.42 -7.81
CA LYS A 208 -9.04 11.29 -8.65
C LYS A 208 -7.55 11.40 -9.01
N ASN A 209 -6.75 11.78 -8.03
CA ASN A 209 -5.33 12.06 -8.18
C ASN A 209 -4.48 10.89 -7.65
N LEU A 210 -4.25 9.87 -8.48
CA LEU A 210 -3.41 8.73 -8.14
C LEU A 210 -2.01 9.15 -7.68
N LYS A 211 -1.38 10.12 -8.37
CA LYS A 211 -0.06 10.65 -7.98
C LYS A 211 -0.08 11.21 -6.55
N GLY A 212 -1.11 11.97 -6.22
CA GLY A 212 -1.28 12.52 -4.88
C GLY A 212 -1.50 11.45 -3.82
N LEU A 213 -2.27 10.41 -4.13
CA LEU A 213 -2.46 9.26 -3.23
C LEU A 213 -1.13 8.55 -2.96
N LEU A 214 -0.38 8.22 -4.01
CA LEU A 214 0.90 7.53 -3.88
C LEU A 214 1.91 8.36 -3.06
N ALA A 215 1.97 9.68 -3.30
CA ALA A 215 2.82 10.56 -2.52
C ALA A 215 2.41 10.59 -1.04
N ALA A 216 1.10 10.62 -0.73
CA ALA A 216 0.59 10.54 0.63
C ALA A 216 0.91 9.18 1.30
N GLN A 217 1.16 8.13 0.52
CA GLN A 217 1.59 6.81 0.97
C GLN A 217 3.13 6.64 0.99
N GLY A 218 3.87 7.74 0.92
CA GLY A 218 5.33 7.71 1.05
C GLY A 218 6.09 7.17 -0.15
N PHE A 219 5.46 7.06 -1.32
CA PHE A 219 6.17 6.71 -2.56
C PHE A 219 6.93 7.93 -3.09
N ASP A 220 8.18 7.72 -3.46
CA ASP A 220 9.00 8.76 -4.08
C ASP A 220 8.66 8.99 -5.56
N GLY A 221 9.26 10.04 -6.16
CA GLY A 221 8.95 10.43 -7.53
C GLY A 221 9.26 9.35 -8.58
N LYS A 222 10.30 8.53 -8.39
CA LYS A 222 10.67 7.45 -9.31
C LYS A 222 9.69 6.28 -9.18
N GLN A 223 9.35 5.93 -7.95
CA GLN A 223 8.34 4.91 -7.66
C GLN A 223 6.98 5.30 -8.26
N ILE A 224 6.55 6.55 -8.06
CA ILE A 224 5.28 7.06 -8.59
C ILE A 224 5.25 6.96 -10.12
N VAL A 225 6.32 7.32 -10.82
CA VAL A 225 6.40 7.19 -12.29
C VAL A 225 6.26 5.72 -12.70
N ALA A 226 6.99 4.81 -12.07
CA ALA A 226 6.93 3.40 -12.39
C ALA A 226 5.54 2.80 -12.12
N ILE A 227 4.94 3.11 -10.97
CA ILE A 227 3.61 2.63 -10.59
C ILE A 227 2.54 3.15 -11.55
N ARG A 228 2.58 4.43 -11.92
CA ARG A 228 1.64 5.01 -12.89
C ARG A 228 1.80 4.42 -14.30
N GLY A 229 2.93 3.82 -14.61
CA GLY A 229 3.16 3.09 -15.85
C GLY A 229 2.62 1.65 -15.86
N LEU A 230 2.14 1.13 -14.72
CA LEU A 230 1.55 -0.20 -14.67
C LEU A 230 0.21 -0.23 -15.41
N ASP A 231 0.00 -1.27 -16.19
CA ASP A 231 -1.25 -1.46 -16.92
C ASP A 231 -2.46 -1.58 -15.96
N GLY A 232 -3.53 -0.87 -16.28
CA GLY A 232 -4.78 -0.86 -15.51
C GLY A 232 -4.76 -0.14 -14.17
N ILE A 233 -3.64 0.47 -13.75
CA ILE A 233 -3.50 1.09 -12.41
C ILE A 233 -4.49 2.21 -12.15
N ASP A 234 -4.81 3.04 -13.15
CA ASP A 234 -5.76 4.14 -13.00
C ASP A 234 -7.19 3.63 -12.78
N ALA A 235 -7.58 2.54 -13.47
CA ALA A 235 -8.88 1.91 -13.27
C ALA A 235 -8.97 1.24 -11.89
N ASP A 236 -7.93 0.50 -11.49
CA ASP A 236 -7.83 -0.10 -10.16
C ASP A 236 -7.94 0.98 -9.06
N PHE A 237 -7.26 2.12 -9.24
CA PHE A 237 -7.32 3.25 -8.30
C PHE A 237 -8.72 3.84 -8.16
N ILE A 238 -9.45 4.00 -9.26
CA ILE A 238 -10.82 4.55 -9.20
C ILE A 238 -11.71 3.61 -8.38
N VAL A 239 -11.64 2.31 -8.63
CA VAL A 239 -12.41 1.31 -7.87
C VAL A 239 -12.04 1.32 -6.39
N TYR A 240 -10.76 1.38 -6.09
CA TYR A 240 -10.26 1.45 -4.73
C TYR A 240 -10.74 2.72 -4.00
N ALA A 241 -10.61 3.88 -4.66
CA ALA A 241 -11.01 5.15 -4.09
C ALA A 241 -12.52 5.23 -3.84
N ASP A 242 -13.32 4.81 -4.79
CA ASP A 242 -14.78 4.82 -4.68
C ASP A 242 -15.30 3.85 -3.59
N ARG A 243 -14.55 2.79 -3.31
CA ARG A 243 -14.92 1.83 -2.27
C ARG A 243 -14.44 2.23 -0.88
N PHE A 244 -13.19 2.62 -0.72
CA PHE A 244 -12.53 2.74 0.57
C PHE A 244 -12.23 4.17 0.99
N LEU A 245 -12.12 5.09 0.03
CA LEU A 245 -11.74 6.47 0.32
C LEU A 245 -12.92 7.43 0.15
N VAL A 246 -14.12 6.95 0.47
CA VAL A 246 -15.32 7.80 0.50
C VAL A 246 -15.12 8.86 1.59
N PRO A 247 -15.21 10.15 1.24
CA PRO A 247 -14.95 11.21 2.19
C PRO A 247 -15.95 11.18 3.33
N SER A 248 -15.45 11.05 4.53
CA SER A 248 -16.21 11.22 5.75
C SER A 248 -15.34 11.94 6.79
N ALA A 249 -15.97 12.70 7.67
CA ALA A 249 -15.22 13.30 8.76
C ALA A 249 -14.78 12.19 9.73
N PRO A 250 -13.56 12.27 10.30
CA PRO A 250 -13.16 11.38 11.37
C PRO A 250 -14.12 11.53 12.57
N ASP A 251 -14.67 10.41 13.06
CA ASP A 251 -15.44 10.38 14.31
C ASP A 251 -14.50 10.24 15.50
N GLU A 252 -13.45 9.45 15.31
CA GLU A 252 -12.46 9.16 16.34
C GLU A 252 -11.07 9.03 15.71
N VAL A 253 -10.07 9.62 16.37
CA VAL A 253 -8.65 9.42 16.07
C VAL A 253 -7.99 8.89 17.34
N SER A 254 -7.30 7.78 17.24
CA SER A 254 -6.56 7.20 18.34
C SER A 254 -5.15 6.78 17.92
N VAL A 255 -4.21 6.83 18.86
CA VAL A 255 -2.80 6.60 18.60
C VAL A 255 -2.18 5.71 19.67
N LYS A 256 -1.34 4.76 19.22
CA LYS A 256 -0.54 3.85 20.06
C LYS A 256 0.89 3.82 19.53
N PRO A 257 1.87 3.30 20.29
CA PRO A 257 3.22 3.09 19.77
C PRO A 257 3.18 2.34 18.43
N GLY A 258 3.83 2.88 17.42
CA GLY A 258 3.91 2.28 16.08
C GLY A 258 2.63 2.30 15.24
N THR A 259 1.55 2.95 15.69
CA THR A 259 0.31 2.95 14.90
C THR A 259 -0.64 4.10 15.26
N GLY A 260 -1.43 4.51 14.26
CA GLY A 260 -2.56 5.43 14.42
C GLY A 260 -3.83 4.86 13.78
N TYR A 261 -4.96 5.25 14.31
CA TYR A 261 -6.27 4.82 13.83
C TYR A 261 -7.16 6.01 13.58
N VAL A 262 -7.91 5.94 12.48
CA VAL A 262 -9.04 6.83 12.23
C VAL A 262 -10.28 5.98 12.07
N ARG A 263 -11.31 6.26 12.85
CA ARG A 263 -12.64 5.69 12.68
C ARG A 263 -13.53 6.70 11.99
N THR A 264 -14.32 6.22 11.05
CA THR A 264 -15.35 7.01 10.39
C THR A 264 -16.65 6.23 10.38
N GLU A 265 -17.77 6.91 10.48
CA GLU A 265 -19.09 6.35 10.26
C GLU A 265 -19.67 6.87 8.96
N GLY A 266 -20.48 6.07 8.30
CA GLY A 266 -21.13 6.44 7.07
C GLY A 266 -22.36 5.59 6.79
N THR A 267 -23.03 5.93 5.69
CA THR A 267 -24.15 5.16 5.16
C THR A 267 -23.85 4.85 3.71
N ASN A 268 -23.89 3.59 3.35
CA ASN A 268 -23.66 3.19 1.97
C ASN A 268 -24.88 3.52 1.06
N SER A 269 -24.73 3.29 -0.23
CA SER A 269 -25.80 3.56 -1.22
C SER A 269 -27.09 2.74 -1.00
N LYS A 270 -27.02 1.70 -0.15
CA LYS A 270 -28.18 0.86 0.23
C LYS A 270 -28.82 1.30 1.55
N GLY A 271 -28.36 2.40 2.15
CA GLY A 271 -28.86 2.90 3.43
C GLY A 271 -28.34 2.14 4.66
N GLN A 272 -27.39 1.24 4.51
CA GLN A 272 -26.80 0.50 5.62
C GLN A 272 -25.70 1.34 6.26
N LYS A 273 -25.70 1.41 7.58
CA LYS A 273 -24.62 2.06 8.34
C LYS A 273 -23.39 1.18 8.32
N PHE A 274 -22.24 1.81 8.23
CA PHE A 274 -20.94 1.15 8.34
C PHE A 274 -20.00 2.00 9.17
N ALA A 275 -18.98 1.37 9.74
CA ALA A 275 -17.84 2.04 10.31
C ALA A 275 -16.58 1.51 9.65
N ASN A 276 -15.75 2.43 9.14
CA ASN A 276 -14.44 2.11 8.60
C ASN A 276 -13.37 2.48 9.59
N PHE A 277 -12.40 1.58 9.73
CA PHE A 277 -11.22 1.77 10.58
C PHE A 277 -9.98 1.80 9.68
N TYR A 278 -9.36 2.95 9.60
CA TYR A 278 -8.13 3.18 8.84
C TYR A 278 -6.94 3.05 9.77
N HIS A 279 -6.06 2.12 9.48
CA HIS A 279 -4.86 1.89 10.28
C HIS A 279 -3.64 2.46 9.59
N PHE A 280 -2.91 3.32 10.29
CA PHE A 280 -1.69 3.95 9.82
C PHE A 280 -0.48 3.44 10.58
N ALA A 281 0.63 3.24 9.87
CA ALA A 281 1.92 2.90 10.46
C ALA A 281 3.03 3.79 9.90
N PRO A 282 4.11 4.02 10.66
CA PRO A 282 5.27 4.75 10.17
C PRO A 282 5.95 4.05 8.99
N CYS A 283 6.36 4.85 8.01
CA CYS A 283 7.15 4.42 6.87
C CYS A 283 8.16 5.54 6.55
N GLY A 284 9.35 5.47 7.13
CA GLY A 284 10.27 6.62 7.11
C GLY A 284 9.65 7.82 7.80
N ASP A 285 9.60 8.94 7.09
CA ASP A 285 9.02 10.20 7.58
C ASP A 285 7.51 10.32 7.35
N HIS A 286 6.88 9.29 6.82
CA HIS A 286 5.46 9.27 6.47
C HIS A 286 4.66 8.34 7.38
N LEU A 287 3.36 8.62 7.50
CA LEU A 287 2.37 7.68 7.98
C LEU A 287 1.61 7.13 6.79
N VAL A 288 1.66 5.82 6.59
CA VAL A 288 1.01 5.14 5.49
C VAL A 288 -0.16 4.30 5.97
N LEU A 289 -1.19 4.20 5.15
CA LEU A 289 -2.34 3.36 5.42
C LEU A 289 -1.95 1.89 5.19
N VAL A 290 -1.96 1.09 6.24
CA VAL A 290 -1.58 -0.32 6.18
C VAL A 290 -2.76 -1.28 6.12
N SER A 291 -3.94 -0.84 6.50
CA SER A 291 -5.17 -1.61 6.34
C SER A 291 -6.42 -0.77 6.57
N ILE A 292 -7.51 -1.18 5.93
CA ILE A 292 -8.87 -0.69 6.19
C ILE A 292 -9.68 -1.89 6.66
N ALA A 293 -10.37 -1.75 7.80
CA ALA A 293 -11.33 -2.72 8.26
C ALA A 293 -12.74 -2.12 8.20
N GLU A 294 -13.65 -2.82 7.55
CA GLU A 294 -15.07 -2.48 7.52
C GLU A 294 -15.80 -3.29 8.58
N ASN A 295 -16.55 -2.64 9.45
CA ASN A 295 -17.52 -3.30 10.33
C ASN A 295 -18.92 -2.87 9.92
N PRO A 296 -19.76 -3.75 9.36
CA PRO A 296 -21.18 -3.49 9.23
C PRO A 296 -21.78 -3.34 10.62
N GLN A 297 -22.53 -2.27 10.82
CA GLN A 297 -23.28 -2.01 12.07
C GLN A 297 -24.69 -2.56 11.95
#